data_5699f03ae4a6ad0ea36e8831cb75a0af
#
_entry.id   5699f03ae4a6ad0ea36e8831cb75a0af
#
_cell.length_a   1.000
_cell.length_b   1.000
_cell.length_c   1.000
_cell.angle_alpha   90.00
_cell.angle_beta   90.00
_cell.angle_gamma   90.00
#
_symmetry.space_group_name_H-M   'P 1'
#
loop_
_entity.id
_entity.type
_entity.pdbx_description
1 polymer ?
#
loop_
_entity_poly.entity_id
_entity_poly.type
_entity_poly.pdbx_seq_one_letter_code
_entity_poly.pdbx_strand_id
1 'polypeptide(L)'
;MANIIKLGSLYLDDCPADTEIVYNSGQAIRIGEAVPGKEISWVVVNNMLIADRCILTRISWDNLKANDLVFGKEVSIGGFRFTVRLLQVGAEKDEPNEWDAALDAVGEDDSSLALERRLFWVQEPGKIGSYRAYRGYNSARYWGSRSSGYRKREPRVPPRPSPPEHQASGRDPYW
;
A
#
# COMPACT_ATOMS: atom_id res chain seq x y z
N MET A 1 -9.39 -18.80 10.16
CA MET A 1 -9.83 -17.38 10.20
C MET A 1 -8.68 -16.55 10.73
N ALA A 2 -8.23 -15.56 9.98
CA ALA A 2 -7.17 -14.69 10.44
C ALA A 2 -7.66 -13.80 11.59
N ASN A 3 -6.79 -13.56 12.57
CA ASN A 3 -7.07 -12.62 13.65
C ASN A 3 -6.80 -11.19 13.15
N ILE A 4 -7.83 -10.37 13.08
CA ILE A 4 -7.75 -8.97 12.61
C ILE A 4 -7.96 -8.04 13.78
N ILE A 5 -7.05 -7.07 13.93
CA ILE A 5 -7.16 -5.99 14.92
C ILE A 5 -7.16 -4.64 14.22
N LYS A 6 -7.75 -3.63 14.86
CA LYS A 6 -7.66 -2.23 14.45
C LYS A 6 -6.69 -1.50 15.37
N LEU A 7 -5.66 -0.88 14.80
CA LEU A 7 -4.62 -0.22 15.58
C LEU A 7 -4.00 0.93 14.81
N GLY A 8 -3.95 2.11 15.44
CA GLY A 8 -3.36 3.30 14.85
C GLY A 8 -4.07 3.83 13.62
N SER A 9 -3.65 4.96 13.14
CA SER A 9 -4.16 5.62 11.93
C SER A 9 -3.03 6.17 11.10
N LEU A 10 -3.27 6.30 9.80
CA LEU A 10 -2.39 6.98 8.87
C LEU A 10 -2.53 8.50 9.01
N TYR A 11 -1.41 9.19 8.99
CA TYR A 11 -1.36 10.65 8.94
C TYR A 11 -0.52 11.09 7.73
N LEU A 12 -1.06 12.01 6.96
CA LEU A 12 -0.36 12.71 5.89
C LEU A 12 -0.30 14.20 6.24
N ASP A 13 0.91 14.76 6.36
CA ASP A 13 1.14 16.12 6.85
C ASP A 13 0.41 16.40 8.18
N ASP A 14 0.48 15.44 9.11
CA ASP A 14 -0.18 15.44 10.42
C ASP A 14 -1.72 15.45 10.40
N CYS A 15 -2.34 15.28 9.24
CA CYS A 15 -3.78 15.12 9.10
C CYS A 15 -4.14 13.62 9.00
N PRO A 16 -5.10 13.13 9.82
CA PRO A 16 -5.58 11.75 9.72
C PRO A 16 -6.17 11.47 8.33
N ALA A 17 -5.72 10.38 7.70
CA ALA A 17 -6.12 9.98 6.36
C ALA A 17 -6.69 8.56 6.35
N ASP A 18 -7.52 8.26 5.36
CA ASP A 18 -7.99 6.90 5.11
C ASP A 18 -6.89 6.05 4.48
N THR A 19 -6.97 4.73 4.63
CA THR A 19 -6.11 3.81 3.89
C THR A 19 -6.47 3.79 2.40
N GLU A 20 -5.56 3.28 1.57
CA GLU A 20 -5.68 3.21 0.10
C GLU A 20 -5.75 4.59 -0.60
N ILE A 21 -5.42 5.66 0.12
CA ILE A 21 -5.38 7.00 -0.44
C ILE A 21 -4.18 7.17 -1.37
N VAL A 22 -4.34 8.04 -2.38
CA VAL A 22 -3.27 8.41 -3.30
C VAL A 22 -2.25 9.29 -2.60
N TYR A 23 -0.99 8.87 -2.61
CA TYR A 23 0.11 9.67 -2.08
C TYR A 23 0.51 10.78 -3.06
N ASN A 24 0.67 11.99 -2.54
CA ASN A 24 1.23 13.11 -3.26
C ASN A 24 2.66 13.36 -2.79
N SER A 25 3.57 13.56 -3.74
CA SER A 25 4.99 13.80 -3.44
C SER A 25 5.19 14.96 -2.48
N GLY A 26 6.04 14.74 -1.49
CA GLY A 26 6.38 15.74 -0.49
C GLY A 26 5.53 15.69 0.77
N GLN A 27 4.43 14.92 0.81
CA GLN A 27 3.68 14.72 2.03
C GLN A 27 4.50 13.91 3.05
N ALA A 28 4.52 14.36 4.30
CA ALA A 28 5.09 13.57 5.40
C ALA A 28 4.14 12.43 5.76
N ILE A 29 4.68 11.21 5.89
CA ILE A 29 3.91 10.01 6.21
C ILE A 29 4.21 9.61 7.66
N ARG A 30 3.17 9.42 8.45
CA ARG A 30 3.26 8.95 9.83
C ARG A 30 2.13 7.98 10.15
N ILE A 31 2.43 6.98 10.96
CA ILE A 31 1.43 6.15 11.64
C ILE A 31 1.48 6.51 13.11
N GLY A 32 0.34 6.75 13.71
CA GLY A 32 0.23 7.22 15.09
C GLY A 32 -1.08 6.77 15.74
N GLU A 33 -1.52 7.53 16.73
CA GLU A 33 -2.70 7.21 17.52
C GLU A 33 -3.95 6.98 16.65
N ALA A 34 -4.80 6.06 17.08
CA ALA A 34 -6.01 5.71 16.37
C ALA A 34 -7.03 6.86 16.37
N VAL A 35 -7.55 7.17 15.20
CA VAL A 35 -8.67 8.09 15.02
C VAL A 35 -9.91 7.25 14.67
N PRO A 36 -11.02 7.38 15.42
CA PRO A 36 -12.23 6.61 15.14
C PRO A 36 -12.70 6.72 13.69
N GLY A 37 -12.91 5.57 13.05
CA GLY A 37 -13.30 5.47 11.63
C GLY A 37 -12.14 5.56 10.63
N LYS A 38 -10.90 5.78 11.09
CA LYS A 38 -9.69 5.83 10.25
C LYS A 38 -8.59 4.87 10.73
N GLU A 39 -8.96 3.90 11.55
CA GLU A 39 -8.02 2.91 12.06
C GLU A 39 -7.54 1.98 10.95
N ILE A 40 -6.27 1.64 11.00
CA ILE A 40 -5.69 0.64 10.10
C ILE A 40 -6.05 -0.75 10.63
N SER A 41 -6.52 -1.61 9.73
CA SER A 41 -6.78 -3.01 10.02
C SER A 41 -5.53 -3.84 9.78
N TRP A 42 -5.16 -4.66 10.75
CA TRP A 42 -3.97 -5.49 10.73
C TRP A 42 -4.33 -6.95 10.92
N VAL A 43 -3.74 -7.81 10.11
CA VAL A 43 -3.76 -9.26 10.28
C VAL A 43 -2.61 -9.64 11.21
N VAL A 44 -2.94 -10.31 12.30
CA VAL A 44 -1.95 -10.81 13.27
C VAL A 44 -1.42 -12.16 12.79
N VAL A 45 -0.16 -12.23 12.45
CA VAL A 45 0.49 -13.46 11.97
C VAL A 45 1.97 -13.49 12.36
N ASN A 46 2.44 -14.64 12.86
CA ASN A 46 3.86 -14.86 13.19
C ASN A 46 4.48 -13.73 14.03
N ASN A 47 3.79 -13.24 15.06
CA ASN A 47 4.20 -12.09 15.89
C ASN A 47 4.37 -10.76 15.13
N MET A 48 3.81 -10.65 13.95
CA MET A 48 3.78 -9.44 13.15
C MET A 48 2.36 -8.96 12.95
N LEU A 49 2.23 -7.68 12.66
CA LEU A 49 1.02 -7.03 12.19
C LEU A 49 1.21 -6.67 10.72
N ILE A 50 0.48 -7.33 9.84
CA ILE A 50 0.51 -7.05 8.40
C ILE A 50 -0.78 -6.32 8.06
N ALA A 51 -0.67 -5.14 7.42
CA ALA A 51 -1.85 -4.41 6.99
C ALA A 51 -2.70 -5.27 6.04
N ASP A 52 -4.01 -5.31 6.26
CA ASP A 52 -4.94 -6.11 5.46
C ASP A 52 -5.04 -5.61 4.00
N ARG A 53 -4.56 -4.39 3.75
CA ARG A 53 -4.57 -3.72 2.44
C ARG A 53 -3.40 -2.76 2.27
N CYS A 54 -3.20 -2.26 1.05
CA CYS A 54 -2.24 -1.20 0.81
C CYS A 54 -2.65 0.08 1.56
N ILE A 55 -1.79 0.58 2.43
CA ILE A 55 -2.07 1.80 3.20
C ILE A 55 -2.06 3.03 2.29
N LEU A 56 -1.11 3.09 1.37
CA LEU A 56 -0.96 4.17 0.39
C LEU A 56 -0.89 3.61 -1.03
N THR A 57 -1.43 4.36 -1.99
CA THR A 57 -1.34 4.05 -3.42
C THR A 57 -0.52 5.10 -4.15
N ARG A 58 0.02 4.76 -5.33
CA ARG A 58 0.87 5.63 -6.17
C ARG A 58 2.12 6.17 -5.45
N ILE A 59 2.62 5.45 -4.48
CA ILE A 59 3.85 5.77 -3.79
C ILE A 59 5.02 4.98 -4.40
N SER A 60 6.18 5.62 -4.51
CA SER A 60 7.42 4.96 -4.93
C SER A 60 8.16 4.39 -3.71
N TRP A 61 9.05 3.42 -3.96
CA TRP A 61 9.95 2.90 -2.93
C TRP A 61 10.85 4.00 -2.35
N ASP A 62 11.32 4.92 -3.21
CA ASP A 62 12.15 6.06 -2.80
C ASP A 62 11.41 7.01 -1.86
N ASN A 63 10.10 7.23 -2.08
CA ASN A 63 9.28 8.03 -1.16
C ASN A 63 9.09 7.34 0.20
N LEU A 64 8.91 6.03 0.22
CA LEU A 64 8.84 5.25 1.45
C LEU A 64 10.16 5.31 2.21
N LYS A 65 11.30 5.19 1.50
CA LYS A 65 12.63 5.31 2.09
C LYS A 65 12.88 6.70 2.68
N ALA A 66 12.47 7.75 1.98
CA ALA A 66 12.61 9.14 2.46
C ALA A 66 11.79 9.41 3.74
N ASN A 67 10.79 8.61 4.02
CA ASN A 67 9.99 8.66 5.26
C ASN A 67 10.40 7.59 6.30
N ASP A 68 11.54 6.93 6.12
CA ASP A 68 12.08 5.87 6.99
C ASP A 68 11.20 4.61 7.12
N LEU A 69 10.27 4.39 6.19
CA LEU A 69 9.28 3.31 6.23
C LEU A 69 9.74 2.01 5.55
N VAL A 70 10.90 1.99 4.95
CA VAL A 70 11.41 0.77 4.28
C VAL A 70 12.01 -0.19 5.29
N PHE A 71 12.98 0.26 6.07
CA PHE A 71 13.78 -0.59 6.96
C PHE A 71 13.32 -0.57 8.41
N GLY A 72 12.59 0.43 8.83
CA GLY A 72 11.98 0.52 10.14
C GLY A 72 11.94 1.93 10.70
N LYS A 73 10.77 2.33 11.14
CA LYS A 73 10.51 3.56 11.89
C LYS A 73 9.79 3.22 13.17
N GLU A 74 10.33 3.62 14.30
CA GLU A 74 9.63 3.46 15.58
C GLU A 74 8.44 4.41 15.65
N VAL A 75 7.32 3.87 16.10
CA VAL A 75 6.07 4.62 16.34
C VAL A 75 5.51 4.19 17.69
N SER A 76 4.79 5.10 18.34
CA SER A 76 4.06 4.81 19.58
C SER A 76 2.56 4.90 19.32
N ILE A 77 1.83 3.86 19.69
CA ILE A 77 0.38 3.79 19.56
C ILE A 77 -0.20 3.19 20.83
N GLY A 78 -1.08 3.93 21.53
CA GLY A 78 -1.68 3.48 22.77
C GLY A 78 -0.67 3.19 23.90
N GLY A 79 0.47 3.88 23.90
CA GLY A 79 1.55 3.68 24.87
C GLY A 79 2.50 2.50 24.55
N PHE A 80 2.24 1.75 23.49
CA PHE A 80 3.11 0.66 23.01
C PHE A 80 3.99 1.13 21.86
N ARG A 81 5.21 0.62 21.80
CA ARG A 81 6.16 0.88 20.70
C ARG A 81 6.07 -0.20 19.64
N PHE A 82 6.02 0.23 18.38
CA PHE A 82 6.02 -0.62 17.20
C PHE A 82 7.09 -0.15 16.22
N THR A 83 7.58 -1.07 15.39
CA THR A 83 8.43 -0.74 14.24
C THR A 83 7.61 -0.91 12.97
N VAL A 84 7.36 0.18 12.25
CA VAL A 84 6.68 0.17 10.95
C VAL A 84 7.72 0.06 9.85
N ARG A 85 7.60 -0.95 9.00
CA ARG A 85 8.53 -1.24 7.91
C ARG A 85 7.85 -1.99 6.76
N LEU A 86 8.52 -2.09 5.64
CA LEU A 86 8.14 -3.03 4.58
C LEU A 86 8.48 -4.47 4.99
N LEU A 87 7.81 -5.42 4.35
CA LEU A 87 8.08 -6.84 4.55
C LEU A 87 9.42 -7.25 3.92
N GLN A 88 10.06 -8.23 4.52
CA GLN A 88 11.21 -8.93 3.96
C GLN A 88 10.72 -10.14 3.16
N VAL A 89 10.97 -10.14 1.86
CA VAL A 89 10.44 -11.17 0.96
C VAL A 89 11.52 -11.97 0.22
N GLY A 90 12.78 -11.79 0.60
CA GLY A 90 13.91 -12.40 -0.08
C GLY A 90 14.29 -11.71 -1.40
N ALA A 91 15.55 -11.83 -1.80
CA ALA A 91 16.07 -11.25 -3.04
C ALA A 91 15.63 -12.07 -4.27
N GLU A 92 15.22 -13.31 -4.09
CA GLU A 92 14.78 -14.24 -5.13
C GLU A 92 13.40 -14.83 -4.78
N LYS A 93 12.76 -15.36 -5.84
CA LYS A 93 11.37 -15.84 -5.77
C LYS A 93 11.14 -16.93 -4.73
N ASP A 94 12.10 -17.84 -4.57
CA ASP A 94 11.93 -19.06 -3.78
C ASP A 94 12.68 -19.04 -2.43
N GLU A 95 13.20 -17.88 -2.02
CA GLU A 95 13.81 -17.74 -0.69
C GLU A 95 12.73 -17.72 0.41
N PRO A 96 12.98 -18.40 1.54
CA PRO A 96 12.12 -18.27 2.71
C PRO A 96 11.97 -16.81 3.12
N ASN A 97 10.75 -16.35 3.32
CA ASN A 97 10.47 -14.95 3.58
C ASN A 97 9.21 -14.74 4.42
N GLU A 98 9.06 -13.54 4.98
CA GLU A 98 7.95 -13.19 5.85
C GLU A 98 6.59 -13.24 5.16
N TRP A 99 6.53 -12.87 3.88
CA TRP A 99 5.27 -12.82 3.15
C TRP A 99 4.72 -14.20 2.84
N ASP A 100 5.56 -15.08 2.30
CA ASP A 100 5.14 -16.45 2.01
C ASP A 100 4.78 -17.21 3.29
N ALA A 101 5.53 -16.98 4.39
CA ALA A 101 5.21 -17.53 5.71
C ALA A 101 3.87 -17.01 6.25
N ALA A 102 3.54 -15.74 6.00
CA ALA A 102 2.25 -15.17 6.38
C ALA A 102 1.10 -15.78 5.57
N LEU A 103 1.27 -15.95 4.26
CA LEU A 103 0.28 -16.60 3.40
C LEU A 103 0.05 -18.08 3.81
N ASP A 104 1.12 -18.79 4.18
CA ASP A 104 1.01 -20.16 4.67
C ASP A 104 0.23 -20.23 6.00
N ALA A 105 0.39 -19.23 6.86
CA ALA A 105 -0.26 -19.18 8.16
C ALA A 105 -1.75 -18.81 8.09
N VAL A 106 -2.14 -17.92 7.16
CA VAL A 106 -3.54 -17.47 7.01
C VAL A 106 -4.32 -18.23 5.95
N GLY A 107 -3.62 -18.90 5.01
CA GLY A 107 -4.19 -19.54 3.83
C GLY A 107 -4.23 -18.58 2.62
N GLU A 108 -3.91 -19.10 1.44
CA GLU A 108 -3.85 -18.30 0.19
C GLU A 108 -5.21 -17.77 -0.25
N ASP A 109 -6.27 -18.51 0.07
CA ASP A 109 -7.66 -18.16 -0.25
C ASP A 109 -8.29 -17.23 0.80
N ASP A 110 -7.51 -16.81 1.81
CA ASP A 110 -8.03 -15.94 2.85
C ASP A 110 -8.10 -14.51 2.34
N SER A 111 -9.31 -14.00 2.19
CA SER A 111 -9.59 -12.61 1.83
C SER A 111 -9.12 -11.58 2.90
N SER A 112 -8.60 -12.06 4.03
CA SER A 112 -8.08 -11.20 5.10
C SER A 112 -6.91 -10.33 4.66
N LEU A 113 -6.15 -10.77 3.66
CA LEU A 113 -5.09 -9.98 3.01
C LEU A 113 -5.59 -9.54 1.62
N ALA A 114 -6.37 -8.46 1.59
CA ALA A 114 -7.00 -7.92 0.38
C ALA A 114 -5.99 -7.28 -0.59
N LEU A 115 -4.91 -8.02 -0.89
CA LEU A 115 -3.82 -7.58 -1.78
C LEU A 115 -3.96 -8.12 -3.20
N GLU A 116 -5.11 -8.72 -3.54
CA GLU A 116 -5.38 -9.23 -4.87
C GLU A 116 -5.17 -8.16 -5.95
N ARG A 117 -4.33 -8.50 -6.95
CA ARG A 117 -3.98 -7.65 -8.09
C ARG A 117 -3.31 -6.31 -7.71
N ARG A 118 -2.85 -6.16 -6.48
CA ARG A 118 -2.11 -4.98 -6.03
C ARG A 118 -0.64 -5.32 -5.91
N LEU A 119 0.18 -4.49 -6.50
CA LEU A 119 1.62 -4.50 -6.36
C LEU A 119 1.96 -3.75 -5.08
N PHE A 120 2.75 -4.35 -4.20
CA PHE A 120 3.29 -3.69 -3.02
C PHE A 120 4.81 -3.83 -2.94
N TRP A 121 5.44 -2.78 -2.45
CA TRP A 121 6.88 -2.72 -2.28
C TRP A 121 7.34 -3.53 -1.08
N VAL A 122 8.57 -4.04 -1.17
CA VAL A 122 9.26 -4.80 -0.13
C VAL A 122 10.65 -4.23 0.10
N GLN A 123 11.38 -4.72 1.12
CA GLN A 123 12.67 -4.14 1.49
C GLN A 123 13.78 -4.39 0.47
N GLU A 124 13.78 -5.56 -0.14
CA GLU A 124 14.91 -6.09 -0.89
C GLU A 124 15.18 -5.32 -2.20
N PRO A 125 16.45 -5.26 -2.61
CA PRO A 125 16.81 -4.81 -3.94
C PRO A 125 16.23 -5.76 -5.00
N GLY A 126 15.96 -5.22 -6.18
CA GLY A 126 15.65 -6.02 -7.35
C GLY A 126 16.91 -6.59 -8.01
N LYS A 127 16.73 -7.29 -9.11
CA LYS A 127 17.83 -7.94 -9.86
C LYS A 127 18.83 -6.96 -10.50
N ILE A 128 18.46 -5.69 -10.63
CA ILE A 128 19.27 -4.67 -11.32
C ILE A 128 19.34 -3.42 -10.42
N GLY A 129 20.50 -2.88 -10.19
CA GLY A 129 20.88 -1.70 -9.44
C GLY A 129 19.78 -0.86 -8.76
N SER A 130 19.13 0.02 -9.51
CA SER A 130 18.05 0.89 -8.99
C SER A 130 16.69 0.23 -8.87
N TYR A 131 16.57 -1.04 -9.24
CA TYR A 131 15.32 -1.77 -9.10
C TYR A 131 15.12 -2.25 -7.66
N ARG A 132 13.85 -2.34 -7.26
CA ARG A 132 13.42 -2.86 -5.96
C ARG A 132 12.40 -3.96 -6.19
N ALA A 133 12.43 -4.95 -5.31
CA ALA A 133 11.50 -6.05 -5.37
C ALA A 133 10.08 -5.61 -4.98
N TYR A 134 9.10 -6.30 -5.52
CA TYR A 134 7.69 -6.17 -5.16
C TYR A 134 6.99 -7.51 -5.21
N ARG A 135 5.87 -7.61 -4.49
CA ARG A 135 4.97 -8.76 -4.50
C ARG A 135 3.58 -8.36 -4.98
N GLY A 136 2.77 -9.35 -5.27
CA GLY A 136 1.41 -9.13 -5.78
C GLY A 136 1.37 -9.00 -7.30
N TYR A 137 0.35 -8.39 -7.85
CA TYR A 137 0.05 -8.17 -9.26
C TYR A 137 -0.79 -9.28 -9.90
N ASN A 138 -0.23 -10.46 -10.20
CA ASN A 138 -0.97 -11.57 -10.84
C ASN A 138 -1.48 -12.58 -9.83
N SER A 139 -0.77 -12.75 -8.73
CA SER A 139 -1.12 -13.60 -7.60
C SER A 139 -0.46 -13.06 -6.34
N ALA A 140 -0.92 -13.50 -5.17
CA ALA A 140 -0.33 -13.08 -3.90
C ALA A 140 1.16 -13.39 -3.81
N ARG A 141 1.60 -14.52 -4.36
CA ARG A 141 3.01 -14.96 -4.35
C ARG A 141 3.85 -14.44 -5.52
N TYR A 142 3.26 -13.66 -6.43
CA TYR A 142 4.01 -13.13 -7.56
C TYR A 142 5.18 -12.25 -7.07
N TRP A 143 6.38 -12.52 -7.57
CA TRP A 143 7.59 -11.75 -7.31
C TRP A 143 8.04 -11.03 -8.59
N GLY A 144 8.44 -9.79 -8.47
CA GLY A 144 8.98 -9.00 -9.57
C GLY A 144 9.87 -7.86 -9.08
N SER A 145 10.45 -7.12 -10.02
CA SER A 145 11.26 -5.96 -9.69
C SER A 145 11.00 -4.80 -10.64
N ARG A 146 11.04 -3.59 -10.11
CA ARG A 146 10.84 -2.34 -10.86
C ARG A 146 11.75 -1.24 -10.33
N SER A 147 11.93 -0.19 -11.13
CA SER A 147 12.65 1.01 -10.70
C SER A 147 12.10 1.55 -9.37
N SER A 148 12.97 1.94 -8.46
CA SER A 148 12.61 2.48 -7.14
C SER A 148 11.73 3.72 -7.20
N GLY A 149 11.82 4.50 -8.26
CA GLY A 149 10.96 5.65 -8.53
C GLY A 149 9.62 5.32 -9.19
N TYR A 150 9.35 4.04 -9.49
CA TYR A 150 8.11 3.65 -10.16
C TYR A 150 6.89 3.91 -9.28
N ARG A 151 5.87 4.51 -9.88
CA ARG A 151 4.53 4.69 -9.31
C ARG A 151 3.53 4.07 -10.26
N LYS A 152 2.66 3.20 -9.78
CA LYS A 152 1.59 2.65 -10.61
C LYS A 152 0.70 3.80 -11.09
N ARG A 153 0.70 4.05 -12.40
CA ARG A 153 -0.25 4.98 -13.00
C ARG A 153 -1.59 4.23 -13.17
N GLU A 154 -2.69 4.90 -12.90
CA GLU A 154 -3.97 4.39 -13.37
C GLU A 154 -3.95 4.29 -14.90
N PRO A 155 -4.67 3.30 -15.50
CA PRO A 155 -4.92 3.33 -16.91
C PRO A 155 -5.49 4.71 -17.25
N ARG A 156 -4.92 5.39 -18.24
CA ARG A 156 -5.55 6.60 -18.78
C ARG A 156 -6.93 6.17 -19.23
N VAL A 157 -7.97 6.65 -18.57
CA VAL A 157 -9.32 6.61 -19.15
C VAL A 157 -9.19 7.36 -20.46
N PRO A 158 -9.44 6.73 -21.61
CA PRO A 158 -9.43 7.46 -22.87
C PRO A 158 -10.39 8.64 -22.72
N PRO A 159 -10.06 9.83 -23.26
CA PRO A 159 -10.97 10.95 -23.19
C PRO A 159 -12.31 10.49 -23.74
N ARG A 160 -13.39 10.74 -23.02
CA ARG A 160 -14.74 10.46 -23.52
C ARG A 160 -14.84 11.14 -24.88
N PRO A 161 -15.32 10.42 -25.93
CA PRO A 161 -15.63 11.07 -27.18
C PRO A 161 -16.55 12.24 -26.87
N SER A 162 -16.20 13.42 -27.38
CA SER A 162 -17.04 14.61 -27.26
C SER A 162 -18.44 14.25 -27.73
N PRO A 163 -19.48 14.61 -26.98
CA PRO A 163 -20.83 14.42 -27.49
C PRO A 163 -20.94 15.10 -28.85
N PRO A 164 -21.66 14.51 -29.82
CA PRO A 164 -21.87 15.16 -31.12
C PRO A 164 -22.44 16.54 -30.88
N GLU A 165 -21.86 17.54 -31.54
CA GLU A 165 -22.39 18.90 -31.52
C GLU A 165 -23.85 18.88 -32.04
N HIS A 166 -24.78 18.81 -31.11
CA HIS A 166 -26.13 19.18 -31.38
C HIS A 166 -26.21 20.71 -31.36
N GLN A 167 -26.50 21.26 -32.54
CA GLN A 167 -26.81 22.66 -32.76
C GLN A 167 -27.65 23.21 -31.61
N ALA A 168 -27.19 24.31 -31.10
CA ALA A 168 -27.88 25.11 -30.10
C ALA A 168 -29.27 25.51 -30.59
N SER A 169 -30.29 25.03 -29.91
CA SER A 169 -31.54 25.77 -29.79
C SER A 169 -31.70 26.04 -28.27
N GLY A 170 -31.72 27.32 -28.00
CA GLY A 170 -31.66 27.83 -26.62
C GLY A 170 -32.75 27.33 -25.68
N ARG A 171 -32.34 27.10 -24.48
CA ARG A 171 -33.09 27.36 -23.24
C ARG A 171 -32.13 27.29 -22.04
N ASP A 172 -32.35 28.24 -21.15
CA ASP A 172 -31.54 28.62 -20.04
C ASP A 172 -31.16 27.48 -19.07
N PRO A 173 -30.07 27.67 -18.29
CA PRO A 173 -29.59 26.69 -17.32
C PRO A 173 -30.39 26.79 -16.03
N TYR A 174 -30.85 25.68 -15.51
CA TYR A 174 -31.25 25.56 -14.12
C TYR A 174 -30.05 25.04 -13.29
N TRP A 175 -29.88 25.73 -12.17
CA TRP A 175 -28.88 25.52 -11.13
C TRP A 175 -28.94 24.13 -10.52
#